data_8df0fe34c472d25d3e89d18a160dbce0
#
_entry.id   8df0fe34c472d25d3e89d18a160dbce0
#
_cell.length_a   1.000
_cell.length_b   1.000
_cell.length_c   1.000
_cell.angle_alpha   90.00
_cell.angle_beta   90.00
_cell.angle_gamma   90.00
#
_symmetry.space_group_name_H-M   'P 1'
#
loop_
_entity.id
_entity.type
_entity.pdbx_description
1 polymer ?
#
loop_
_entity_poly.entity_id
_entity_poly.type
_entity_poly.pdbx_seq_one_letter_code
_entity_poly.pdbx_strand_id
1 'polypeptide(L)'
;LLERGRQLPAVELLCPAALESAWPEDAGGWRVRLTDGREFTTRLLVGADGAQSKVRELAEIDTRGWSYHQKALVANVRTAEPHQETAWQRFLPTGPLAFLPLHDGRCSIVWSTTPEQADQLLALDEYNFAQALTEAFERRLGEIVQVGPRGAFPLRLQHARAYVKPGLALIGDAAHVVHPLAGQGVNLGLLDAATL
;
A
#
# COMPACT_ATOMS: atom_id res chain seq x y z
N LEU A 1 10.33 -12.61 0.06
CA LEU A 1 11.35 -11.56 0.16
C LEU A 1 12.03 -11.58 1.53
N LEU A 2 11.31 -11.54 2.63
CA LEU A 2 11.86 -11.50 4.00
C LEU A 2 12.77 -12.71 4.30
N GLU A 3 12.32 -13.92 3.99
CA GLU A 3 13.12 -15.16 4.16
C GLU A 3 14.41 -15.11 3.33
N ARG A 4 14.31 -14.63 2.09
CA ARG A 4 15.49 -14.47 1.24
C ARG A 4 16.46 -13.43 1.79
N GLY A 5 15.95 -12.31 2.30
CA GLY A 5 16.77 -11.28 2.96
C GLY A 5 17.58 -11.85 4.12
N ARG A 6 16.94 -12.65 4.99
CA ARG A 6 17.60 -13.31 6.13
C ARG A 6 18.72 -14.30 5.75
N GLN A 7 18.69 -14.83 4.53
CA GLN A 7 19.71 -15.75 4.00
C GLN A 7 20.93 -15.04 3.40
N LEU A 8 20.87 -13.73 3.22
CA LEU A 8 21.97 -12.96 2.64
C LEU A 8 22.91 -12.44 3.73
N PRO A 9 24.17 -12.85 3.76
CA PRO A 9 25.10 -12.49 4.85
C PRO A 9 25.41 -10.98 4.93
N ALA A 10 25.16 -10.23 3.83
CA ALA A 10 25.32 -8.78 3.78
C ALA A 10 24.07 -8.00 4.23
N VAL A 11 22.99 -8.69 4.63
CA VAL A 11 21.73 -8.06 5.06
C VAL A 11 21.52 -8.34 6.55
N GLU A 12 21.46 -7.28 7.33
CA GLU A 12 21.05 -7.32 8.72
C GLU A 12 19.60 -6.83 8.85
N LEU A 13 18.75 -7.64 9.48
CA LEU A 13 17.35 -7.30 9.73
C LEU A 13 17.14 -7.00 11.22
N LEU A 14 16.82 -5.75 11.52
CA LEU A 14 16.46 -5.29 12.85
C LEU A 14 14.93 -5.23 12.97
N CYS A 15 14.33 -6.19 13.67
CA CYS A 15 12.88 -6.26 13.86
C CYS A 15 12.55 -6.92 15.22
N PRO A 16 11.80 -6.22 16.11
CA PRO A 16 11.22 -4.90 15.93
C PRO A 16 12.25 -3.77 16.04
N ALA A 17 12.10 -2.73 15.20
CA ALA A 17 12.87 -1.50 15.29
C ALA A 17 12.08 -0.34 14.70
N ALA A 18 12.20 0.84 15.28
CA ALA A 18 11.58 2.05 14.77
C ALA A 18 12.59 3.20 14.74
N LEU A 19 12.51 4.01 13.69
CA LEU A 19 13.35 5.20 13.54
C LEU A 19 12.81 6.32 14.45
N GLU A 20 13.68 6.85 15.32
CA GLU A 20 13.39 7.99 16.17
C GLU A 20 13.80 9.30 15.49
N SER A 21 15.05 9.38 15.05
CA SER A 21 15.64 10.57 14.45
C SER A 21 16.69 10.22 13.40
N ALA A 22 16.94 11.15 12.48
CA ALA A 22 17.98 11.05 11.48
C ALA A 22 18.49 12.46 11.14
N TRP A 23 19.80 12.60 10.92
CA TRP A 23 20.42 13.88 10.53
C TRP A 23 21.62 13.63 9.63
N PRO A 24 21.94 14.59 8.72
CA PRO A 24 23.12 14.49 7.86
C PRO A 24 24.40 14.61 8.66
N GLU A 25 25.45 13.94 8.21
CA GLU A 25 26.82 14.03 8.75
C GLU A 25 27.68 14.95 7.90
N ASP A 26 28.61 15.70 8.54
CA ASP A 26 29.50 16.64 7.85
C ASP A 26 30.40 15.95 6.82
N ALA A 27 30.81 14.70 7.08
CA ALA A 27 31.60 13.89 6.16
C ALA A 27 30.80 13.27 5.00
N GLY A 28 29.51 13.56 4.93
CA GLY A 28 28.55 12.97 4.01
C GLY A 28 27.89 11.70 4.58
N GLY A 29 26.68 11.40 4.10
CA GLY A 29 25.84 10.34 4.64
C GLY A 29 24.91 10.81 5.77
N TRP A 30 24.37 9.87 6.52
CA TRP A 30 23.38 10.14 7.56
C TRP A 30 23.68 9.34 8.84
N ARG A 31 23.38 9.95 9.97
CA ARG A 31 23.29 9.26 11.25
C ARG A 31 21.82 9.03 11.58
N VAL A 32 21.51 7.83 12.04
CA VAL A 32 20.14 7.45 12.44
C VAL A 32 20.14 6.94 13.87
N ARG A 33 19.11 7.28 14.61
CA ARG A 33 18.85 6.75 15.97
C ARG A 33 17.53 6.00 15.95
N LEU A 34 17.54 4.82 16.53
CA LEU A 34 16.34 4.03 16.78
C LEU A 34 15.74 4.36 18.16
N THR A 35 14.46 4.04 18.33
CA THR A 35 13.72 4.25 19.59
C THR A 35 14.27 3.47 20.78
N ASP A 36 15.07 2.43 20.54
CA ASP A 36 15.77 1.67 21.58
C ASP A 36 17.16 2.23 21.94
N GLY A 37 17.51 3.38 21.36
CA GLY A 37 18.77 4.12 21.62
C GLY A 37 19.96 3.68 20.76
N ARG A 38 19.85 2.65 19.93
CA ARG A 38 20.93 2.28 19.00
C ARG A 38 21.12 3.36 17.94
N GLU A 39 22.39 3.61 17.57
CA GLU A 39 22.74 4.56 16.52
C GLU A 39 23.55 3.87 15.42
N PHE A 40 23.33 4.33 14.19
CA PHE A 40 24.06 3.87 13.02
C PHE A 40 24.46 5.06 12.16
N THR A 41 25.61 4.96 11.50
CA THR A 41 26.04 5.87 10.43
C THR A 41 25.97 5.14 9.11
N THR A 42 25.49 5.80 8.07
CA THR A 42 25.36 5.22 6.74
C THR A 42 25.72 6.23 5.65
N ARG A 43 26.30 5.76 4.55
CA ARG A 43 26.56 6.59 3.37
C ARG A 43 25.27 6.90 2.58
N LEU A 44 24.28 5.99 2.65
CA LEU A 44 23.00 6.14 2.00
C LEU A 44 21.89 5.69 2.95
N LEU A 45 20.97 6.59 3.24
CA LEU A 45 19.71 6.30 3.94
C LEU A 45 18.60 6.17 2.91
N VAL A 46 17.92 5.02 2.89
CA VAL A 46 16.79 4.78 1.99
C VAL A 46 15.48 4.78 2.77
N GLY A 47 14.60 5.72 2.47
CA GLY A 47 13.24 5.76 3.00
C GLY A 47 12.30 4.90 2.16
N ALA A 48 11.90 3.74 2.69
CA ALA A 48 10.94 2.82 2.09
C ALA A 48 9.78 2.52 3.07
N ASP A 49 9.47 3.47 3.93
CA ASP A 49 8.62 3.38 5.13
C ASP A 49 7.18 3.85 4.89
N GLY A 50 6.75 3.84 3.61
CA GLY A 50 5.36 4.01 3.21
C GLY A 50 4.90 5.47 3.11
N ALA A 51 3.61 5.65 2.87
CA ALA A 51 3.00 6.95 2.57
C ALA A 51 3.18 8.02 3.67
N GLN A 52 3.33 7.59 4.93
CA GLN A 52 3.59 8.45 6.09
C GLN A 52 5.06 8.42 6.50
N SER A 53 5.97 8.37 5.53
CA SER A 53 7.41 8.19 5.73
C SER A 53 7.99 9.12 6.78
N LYS A 54 8.57 8.50 7.82
CA LYS A 54 9.33 9.20 8.86
C LYS A 54 10.68 9.68 8.31
N VAL A 55 11.31 8.90 7.44
CA VAL A 55 12.55 9.31 6.76
C VAL A 55 12.34 10.59 5.95
N ARG A 56 11.24 10.68 5.19
CA ARG A 56 10.88 11.88 4.43
C ARG A 56 10.66 13.09 5.34
N GLU A 57 9.92 12.90 6.45
CA GLU A 57 9.68 13.94 7.45
C GLU A 57 11.00 14.47 8.04
N LEU A 58 11.86 13.57 8.54
CA LEU A 58 13.15 13.91 9.15
C LEU A 58 14.13 14.55 8.15
N ALA A 59 14.00 14.21 6.88
CA ALA A 59 14.77 14.84 5.81
C ALA A 59 14.18 16.17 5.33
N GLU A 60 13.10 16.65 5.95
CA GLU A 60 12.43 17.91 5.58
C GLU A 60 12.08 17.97 4.09
N ILE A 61 11.55 16.86 3.56
CA ILE A 61 11.08 16.76 2.18
C ILE A 61 9.56 16.89 2.16
N ASP A 62 9.09 18.01 1.65
CA ASP A 62 7.67 18.28 1.45
C ASP A 62 7.03 17.32 0.43
N THR A 63 5.72 17.19 0.53
CA THR A 63 4.92 16.51 -0.48
C THR A 63 3.98 17.48 -1.18
N ARG A 64 3.56 17.12 -2.38
CA ARG A 64 2.40 17.69 -3.07
C ARG A 64 1.47 16.57 -3.51
N GLY A 65 0.19 16.88 -3.58
CA GLY A 65 -0.81 15.89 -3.98
C GLY A 65 -2.22 16.41 -3.72
N TRP A 66 -3.19 15.53 -3.96
CA TRP A 66 -4.60 15.83 -3.71
C TRP A 66 -5.35 14.55 -3.33
N SER A 67 -6.49 14.72 -2.67
CA SER A 67 -7.45 13.65 -2.45
C SER A 67 -8.23 13.39 -3.74
N TYR A 68 -8.48 12.11 -4.04
CA TYR A 68 -9.43 11.74 -5.09
C TYR A 68 -10.90 11.83 -4.63
N HIS A 69 -11.13 12.16 -3.35
CA HIS A 69 -12.45 12.10 -2.71
C HIS A 69 -13.10 10.73 -2.85
N GLN A 70 -12.29 9.70 -2.78
CA GLN A 70 -12.69 8.29 -2.82
C GLN A 70 -12.01 7.52 -1.70
N LYS A 71 -12.62 6.39 -1.32
CA LYS A 71 -12.03 5.35 -0.49
C LYS A 71 -11.95 4.05 -1.29
N ALA A 72 -10.88 3.28 -1.09
CA ALA A 72 -10.81 1.89 -1.52
C ALA A 72 -11.26 1.00 -0.36
N LEU A 73 -12.40 0.32 -0.52
CA LEU A 73 -12.84 -0.73 0.37
C LEU A 73 -12.18 -2.04 -0.06
N VAL A 74 -11.57 -2.74 0.88
CA VAL A 74 -10.86 -3.99 0.65
C VAL A 74 -11.41 -5.09 1.55
N ALA A 75 -11.50 -6.30 1.01
CA ALA A 75 -11.83 -7.52 1.75
C ALA A 75 -11.34 -8.74 0.96
N ASN A 76 -11.17 -9.86 1.66
CA ASN A 76 -11.03 -11.16 0.99
C ASN A 76 -12.39 -11.85 1.01
N VAL A 77 -12.84 -12.31 -0.15
CA VAL A 77 -14.14 -12.94 -0.32
C VAL A 77 -14.01 -14.29 -1.03
N ARG A 78 -14.98 -15.17 -0.81
CA ARG A 78 -15.16 -16.38 -1.60
C ARG A 78 -16.39 -16.22 -2.47
N THR A 79 -16.25 -16.54 -3.74
CA THR A 79 -17.30 -16.51 -4.76
C THR A 79 -17.84 -17.92 -5.03
N ALA A 80 -19.09 -18.04 -5.45
CA ALA A 80 -19.69 -19.32 -5.83
C ALA A 80 -19.01 -19.93 -7.07
N GLU A 81 -18.69 -19.08 -8.05
CA GLU A 81 -17.94 -19.48 -9.24
C GLU A 81 -16.45 -19.20 -9.06
N PRO A 82 -15.56 -20.07 -9.57
CA PRO A 82 -14.11 -19.89 -9.46
C PRO A 82 -13.63 -18.68 -10.28
N HIS A 83 -12.63 -17.97 -9.79
CA HIS A 83 -12.05 -16.80 -10.45
C HIS A 83 -11.19 -17.16 -11.70
N GLN A 84 -10.87 -18.44 -11.94
CA GLN A 84 -10.11 -18.93 -13.10
C GLN A 84 -8.74 -18.25 -13.27
N GLU A 85 -8.06 -17.96 -12.14
CA GLU A 85 -6.77 -17.25 -12.10
C GLU A 85 -6.77 -15.91 -12.84
N THR A 86 -7.97 -15.32 -12.98
CA THR A 86 -8.22 -14.08 -13.73
C THR A 86 -8.48 -12.93 -12.78
N ALA A 87 -7.83 -11.81 -13.01
CA ALA A 87 -8.17 -10.53 -12.38
C ALA A 87 -9.36 -9.92 -13.12
N TRP A 88 -10.49 -9.83 -12.42
CA TRP A 88 -11.72 -9.26 -12.95
C TRP A 88 -11.88 -7.83 -12.49
N GLN A 89 -12.37 -6.96 -13.36
CA GLN A 89 -12.64 -5.56 -13.01
C GLN A 89 -13.90 -5.05 -13.70
N ARG A 90 -14.67 -4.25 -12.96
CA ARG A 90 -15.81 -3.52 -13.45
C ARG A 90 -15.69 -2.04 -13.08
N PHE A 91 -16.00 -1.16 -14.02
CA PHE A 91 -16.09 0.28 -13.78
C PHE A 91 -17.53 0.65 -13.44
N LEU A 92 -17.71 1.13 -12.20
CA LEU A 92 -18.98 1.63 -11.68
C LEU A 92 -18.99 3.17 -11.75
N PRO A 93 -20.14 3.83 -11.70
CA PRO A 93 -20.21 5.30 -11.71
C PRO A 93 -19.37 5.97 -10.61
N THR A 94 -19.21 5.32 -9.45
CA THR A 94 -18.46 5.83 -8.30
C THR A 94 -16.99 5.43 -8.27
N GLY A 95 -16.58 4.51 -9.14
CA GLY A 95 -15.21 4.03 -9.25
C GLY A 95 -15.10 2.54 -9.61
N PRO A 96 -13.90 2.02 -9.83
CA PRO A 96 -13.69 0.63 -10.19
C PRO A 96 -13.90 -0.33 -9.01
N LEU A 97 -14.43 -1.50 -9.33
CA LEU A 97 -14.50 -2.68 -8.46
C LEU A 97 -13.69 -3.80 -9.10
N ALA A 98 -12.63 -4.26 -8.41
CA ALA A 98 -11.77 -5.33 -8.87
C ALA A 98 -11.90 -6.56 -7.97
N PHE A 99 -11.81 -7.75 -8.58
CA PHE A 99 -11.66 -9.04 -7.91
C PHE A 99 -10.31 -9.63 -8.35
N LEU A 100 -9.38 -9.73 -7.43
CA LEU A 100 -8.02 -10.19 -7.67
C LEU A 100 -7.89 -11.64 -7.15
N PRO A 101 -7.44 -12.59 -7.98
CA PRO A 101 -7.38 -14.00 -7.61
C PRO A 101 -6.34 -14.24 -6.53
N LEU A 102 -6.68 -15.03 -5.52
CA LEU A 102 -5.78 -15.54 -4.49
C LEU A 102 -5.55 -17.04 -4.71
N HIS A 103 -4.36 -17.53 -4.32
CA HIS A 103 -3.94 -18.93 -4.51
C HIS A 103 -4.83 -19.96 -3.79
N ASP A 104 -5.61 -19.54 -2.80
CA ASP A 104 -6.52 -20.38 -2.02
C ASP A 104 -7.97 -20.39 -2.56
N GLY A 105 -8.17 -19.87 -3.76
CA GLY A 105 -9.46 -19.81 -4.45
C GLY A 105 -10.36 -18.66 -4.01
N ARG A 106 -9.92 -17.81 -3.06
CA ARG A 106 -10.61 -16.56 -2.72
C ARG A 106 -10.24 -15.45 -3.70
N CYS A 107 -10.98 -14.36 -3.64
CA CYS A 107 -10.62 -13.10 -4.29
C CYS A 107 -10.31 -12.03 -3.24
N SER A 108 -9.28 -11.24 -3.47
CA SER A 108 -9.13 -9.95 -2.80
C SER A 108 -9.90 -8.92 -3.61
N ILE A 109 -10.87 -8.25 -2.99
CA ILE A 109 -11.59 -7.16 -3.65
C ILE A 109 -10.95 -5.81 -3.34
N VAL A 110 -10.99 -4.93 -4.35
CA VAL A 110 -10.69 -3.51 -4.20
C VAL A 110 -11.84 -2.74 -4.84
N TRP A 111 -12.67 -2.12 -4.01
CA TRP A 111 -13.82 -1.34 -4.43
C TRP A 111 -13.58 0.14 -4.17
N SER A 112 -13.20 0.88 -5.20
CA SER A 112 -13.09 2.33 -5.11
C SER A 112 -14.46 2.97 -5.23
N THR A 113 -14.82 3.81 -4.27
CA THR A 113 -16.13 4.47 -4.23
C THR A 113 -16.07 5.77 -3.43
N THR A 114 -17.19 6.51 -3.35
CA THR A 114 -17.26 7.72 -2.52
C THR A 114 -17.06 7.38 -1.04
N PRO A 115 -16.56 8.34 -0.22
CA PRO A 115 -16.39 8.10 1.21
C PRO A 115 -17.69 7.66 1.89
N GLU A 116 -18.82 8.29 1.56
CA GLU A 116 -20.14 8.01 2.12
C GLU A 116 -20.61 6.58 1.81
N GLN A 117 -20.45 6.17 0.55
CA GLN A 117 -20.81 4.81 0.13
C GLN A 117 -19.88 3.77 0.76
N ALA A 118 -18.58 4.05 0.87
CA ALA A 118 -17.65 3.15 1.55
C ALA A 118 -18.03 2.95 3.03
N ASP A 119 -18.40 4.03 3.72
CA ASP A 119 -18.81 3.97 5.13
C ASP A 119 -20.14 3.22 5.30
N GLN A 120 -21.11 3.42 4.39
CA GLN A 120 -22.33 2.65 4.33
C GLN A 120 -22.07 1.14 4.13
N LEU A 121 -21.21 0.79 3.17
CA LEU A 121 -20.85 -0.60 2.90
C LEU A 121 -20.11 -1.26 4.06
N LEU A 122 -19.25 -0.53 4.77
CA LEU A 122 -18.58 -1.03 5.98
C LEU A 122 -19.54 -1.29 7.14
N ALA A 123 -20.60 -0.50 7.24
CA ALA A 123 -21.60 -0.63 8.30
C ALA A 123 -22.57 -1.79 8.09
N LEU A 124 -22.65 -2.36 6.89
CA LEU A 124 -23.49 -3.53 6.61
C LEU A 124 -23.00 -4.74 7.41
N ASP A 125 -23.91 -5.64 7.78
CA ASP A 125 -23.54 -6.98 8.20
C ASP A 125 -22.93 -7.79 7.05
N GLU A 126 -22.45 -8.99 7.33
CA GLU A 126 -21.78 -9.83 6.35
C GLU A 126 -22.72 -10.23 5.21
N TYR A 127 -23.97 -10.59 5.52
CA TYR A 127 -24.95 -11.00 4.52
C TYR A 127 -25.31 -9.85 3.57
N ASN A 128 -25.66 -8.70 4.12
CA ASN A 128 -26.06 -7.54 3.31
C ASN A 128 -24.89 -6.99 2.49
N PHE A 129 -23.67 -7.04 3.03
CA PHE A 129 -22.47 -6.70 2.25
C PHE A 129 -22.23 -7.66 1.09
N ALA A 130 -22.39 -8.99 1.33
CA ALA A 130 -22.25 -10.00 0.29
C ALA A 130 -23.26 -9.77 -0.85
N GLN A 131 -24.52 -9.44 -0.52
CA GLN A 131 -25.54 -9.12 -1.51
C GLN A 131 -25.18 -7.86 -2.31
N ALA A 132 -24.81 -6.77 -1.63
CA ALA A 132 -24.42 -5.52 -2.29
C ALA A 132 -23.23 -5.73 -3.24
N LEU A 133 -22.23 -6.51 -2.83
CA LEU A 133 -21.07 -6.83 -3.64
C LEU A 133 -21.42 -7.72 -4.84
N THR A 134 -22.29 -8.73 -4.63
CA THR A 134 -22.80 -9.61 -5.68
C THR A 134 -23.53 -8.81 -6.77
N GLU A 135 -24.40 -7.89 -6.37
CA GLU A 135 -25.14 -7.02 -7.30
C GLU A 135 -24.23 -6.04 -8.01
N ALA A 136 -23.31 -5.38 -7.26
CA ALA A 136 -22.36 -4.45 -7.84
C ALA A 136 -21.47 -5.11 -8.90
N PHE A 137 -21.22 -6.41 -8.80
CA PHE A 137 -20.44 -7.19 -9.78
C PHE A 137 -21.29 -7.97 -10.78
N GLU A 138 -22.61 -7.70 -10.84
CA GLU A 138 -23.57 -8.34 -11.77
C GLU A 138 -23.53 -9.87 -11.73
N ARG A 139 -23.26 -10.45 -10.57
CA ARG A 139 -23.13 -11.90 -10.37
C ARG A 139 -22.14 -12.59 -11.30
N ARG A 140 -21.11 -11.86 -11.81
CA ARG A 140 -20.15 -12.38 -12.79
C ARG A 140 -19.40 -13.62 -12.30
N LEU A 141 -19.16 -13.72 -10.98
CA LEU A 141 -18.54 -14.86 -10.30
C LEU A 141 -19.53 -15.56 -9.36
N GLY A 142 -20.83 -15.53 -9.70
CA GLY A 142 -21.88 -16.04 -8.86
C GLY A 142 -22.09 -15.18 -7.61
N GLU A 143 -22.68 -15.79 -6.58
CA GLU A 143 -22.90 -15.12 -5.29
C GLU A 143 -21.62 -15.06 -4.45
N ILE A 144 -21.52 -14.06 -3.58
CA ILE A 144 -20.48 -14.02 -2.56
C ILE A 144 -20.92 -14.91 -1.40
N VAL A 145 -20.19 -16.02 -1.20
CA VAL A 145 -20.55 -17.06 -0.21
C VAL A 145 -19.83 -16.88 1.13
N GLN A 146 -18.77 -16.08 1.17
CA GLN A 146 -18.05 -15.75 2.40
C GLN A 146 -17.39 -14.39 2.28
N VAL A 147 -17.41 -13.59 3.35
CA VAL A 147 -16.74 -12.30 3.45
C VAL A 147 -15.78 -12.33 4.63
N GLY A 148 -14.54 -11.95 4.40
CA GLY A 148 -13.55 -11.74 5.46
C GLY A 148 -13.62 -10.34 6.06
N PRO A 149 -12.68 -10.01 6.96
CA PRO A 149 -12.56 -8.66 7.51
C PRO A 149 -12.51 -7.59 6.41
N ARG A 150 -13.21 -6.49 6.63
CA ARG A 150 -13.32 -5.36 5.71
C ARG A 150 -12.57 -4.16 6.25
N GLY A 151 -11.96 -3.39 5.37
CA GLY A 151 -11.35 -2.10 5.68
C GLY A 151 -11.52 -1.12 4.53
N ALA A 152 -11.47 0.18 4.81
CA ALA A 152 -11.46 1.20 3.77
C ALA A 152 -10.35 2.21 4.01
N PHE A 153 -9.69 2.63 2.93
CA PHE A 153 -8.55 3.53 2.96
C PHE A 153 -8.82 4.72 2.02
N PRO A 154 -8.51 5.96 2.43
CA PRO A 154 -8.66 7.11 1.56
C PRO A 154 -7.69 7.02 0.38
N LEU A 155 -8.20 7.32 -0.81
CA LEU A 155 -7.39 7.38 -2.03
C LEU A 155 -6.87 8.80 -2.23
N ARG A 156 -5.56 8.90 -2.42
CA ARG A 156 -4.86 10.17 -2.66
C ARG A 156 -3.72 9.98 -3.64
N LEU A 157 -3.42 11.01 -4.39
CA LEU A 157 -2.14 11.18 -5.02
C LEU A 157 -1.22 11.89 -4.04
N GLN A 158 0.01 11.43 -3.91
CA GLN A 158 1.04 12.12 -3.14
C GLN A 158 2.39 11.88 -3.79
N HIS A 159 3.16 12.95 -4.00
CA HIS A 159 4.54 12.89 -4.46
C HIS A 159 5.42 13.69 -3.53
N ALA A 160 6.57 13.14 -3.15
CA ALA A 160 7.63 13.92 -2.51
C ALA A 160 8.15 14.96 -3.51
N ARG A 161 8.47 16.17 -3.03
CA ARG A 161 9.03 17.24 -3.88
C ARG A 161 10.44 16.94 -4.35
N ALA A 162 11.16 16.09 -3.63
CA ALA A 162 12.46 15.55 -4.01
C ALA A 162 12.50 14.07 -3.62
N TYR A 163 12.98 13.22 -4.51
CA TYR A 163 13.15 11.78 -4.23
C TYR A 163 14.53 11.48 -3.68
N VAL A 164 15.46 12.40 -3.89
CA VAL A 164 16.86 12.26 -3.44
C VAL A 164 17.36 13.54 -2.78
N LYS A 165 18.23 13.38 -1.80
CA LYS A 165 19.10 14.39 -1.21
C LYS A 165 20.51 13.79 -1.07
N PRO A 166 21.57 14.57 -0.80
CA PRO A 166 22.89 14.00 -0.53
C PRO A 166 22.84 12.89 0.51
N GLY A 167 23.24 11.67 0.13
CA GLY A 167 23.20 10.49 1.00
C GLY A 167 21.81 9.96 1.38
N LEU A 168 20.74 10.39 0.70
CA LEU A 168 19.38 9.93 0.99
C LEU A 168 18.57 9.69 -0.30
N ALA A 169 17.78 8.61 -0.31
CA ALA A 169 16.81 8.33 -1.35
C ALA A 169 15.45 7.90 -0.75
N LEU A 170 14.35 8.31 -1.38
CA LEU A 170 13.00 7.84 -1.08
C LEU A 170 12.52 6.92 -2.21
N ILE A 171 11.88 5.81 -1.86
CA ILE A 171 11.34 4.84 -2.81
C ILE A 171 9.92 4.39 -2.41
N GLY A 172 9.19 3.86 -3.37
CA GLY A 172 7.83 3.38 -3.17
C GLY A 172 6.90 4.47 -2.61
N ASP A 173 6.00 4.10 -1.73
CA ASP A 173 5.00 5.04 -1.17
C ASP A 173 5.63 6.18 -0.34
N ALA A 174 6.90 6.04 0.11
CA ALA A 174 7.61 7.15 0.74
C ALA A 174 7.91 8.27 -0.27
N ALA A 175 8.16 7.92 -1.52
CA ALA A 175 8.38 8.85 -2.63
C ALA A 175 7.08 9.26 -3.32
N HIS A 176 6.20 8.29 -3.64
CA HIS A 176 5.00 8.52 -4.44
C HIS A 176 3.87 7.55 -4.09
N VAL A 177 2.70 8.07 -3.82
CA VAL A 177 1.45 7.32 -3.70
C VAL A 177 0.60 7.60 -4.93
N VAL A 178 0.22 6.56 -5.63
CA VAL A 178 -0.59 6.64 -6.86
C VAL A 178 -1.96 6.00 -6.65
N HIS A 179 -2.92 6.32 -7.52
CA HIS A 179 -4.21 5.65 -7.49
C HIS A 179 -4.03 4.13 -7.74
N PRO A 180 -4.73 3.24 -7.02
CA PRO A 180 -4.58 1.78 -7.14
C PRO A 180 -5.11 1.18 -8.44
N LEU A 181 -5.39 1.98 -9.48
CA LEU A 181 -5.76 1.49 -10.80
C LEU A 181 -4.68 0.53 -11.33
N ALA A 182 -5.11 -0.68 -11.67
CA ALA A 182 -4.26 -1.76 -12.17
C ALA A 182 -3.09 -2.16 -11.25
N GLY A 183 -3.13 -1.86 -9.94
CA GLY A 183 -2.15 -2.32 -8.96
C GLY A 183 -0.72 -1.83 -9.17
N GLN A 184 -0.52 -0.64 -9.76
CA GLN A 184 0.80 -0.14 -10.17
C GLN A 184 1.71 0.29 -8.99
N GLY A 185 1.17 0.57 -7.79
CA GLY A 185 1.94 1.12 -6.68
C GLY A 185 3.15 0.28 -6.29
N VAL A 186 2.96 -1.01 -6.04
CA VAL A 186 4.06 -1.91 -5.66
C VAL A 186 5.07 -2.11 -6.79
N ASN A 187 4.60 -2.14 -8.05
CA ASN A 187 5.48 -2.30 -9.22
C ASN A 187 6.41 -1.09 -9.37
N LEU A 188 5.90 0.13 -9.18
CA LEU A 188 6.70 1.34 -9.17
C LEU A 188 7.74 1.30 -8.05
N GLY A 189 7.35 0.91 -6.83
CA GLY A 189 8.29 0.80 -5.71
C GLY A 189 9.38 -0.24 -5.92
N LEU A 190 9.09 -1.36 -6.62
CA LEU A 190 10.09 -2.35 -7.00
C LEU A 190 11.04 -1.82 -8.08
N LEU A 191 10.53 -1.03 -9.03
CA LEU A 191 11.36 -0.34 -10.04
C LEU A 191 12.27 0.70 -9.39
N ASP A 192 11.76 1.49 -8.42
CA ASP A 192 12.59 2.41 -7.65
C ASP A 192 13.75 1.68 -6.98
N ALA A 193 13.46 0.56 -6.30
CA ALA A 193 14.49 -0.24 -5.64
C ALA A 193 15.52 -0.84 -6.62
N ALA A 194 15.10 -1.15 -7.85
CA ALA A 194 15.97 -1.71 -8.88
C ALA A 194 16.86 -0.63 -9.54
N THR A 195 16.55 0.64 -9.37
CA THR A 195 17.32 1.77 -9.94
C THR A 195 18.33 2.37 -8.96
N LEU A 196 18.27 2.00 -7.68
CA LEU A 196 19.24 2.35 -6.65
C LEU A 196 20.53 1.55 -6.78
#